data_e7cca00b10bd827e9e73227e53505cf0
#
_entry.id   e7cca00b10bd827e9e73227e53505cf0
#
_cell.length_a   1.000
_cell.length_b   1.000
_cell.length_c   1.000
_cell.angle_alpha   90.00
_cell.angle_beta   90.00
_cell.angle_gamma   90.00
#
_symmetry.space_group_name_H-M   'P 1'
#
loop_
_entity.id
_entity.type
_entity.pdbx_description
1 polymer ?
#
loop_
_entity_poly.entity_id
_entity_poly.type
_entity_poly.pdbx_seq_one_letter_code
_entity_poly.pdbx_strand_id
1 'polypeptide(L)'
;MKQEIINGGNARYLGELERFKDGIPFGIVNKTKTDVGGTYVAANCSSNYIIVCPFKDLVDSIAADKNNRYEVFKCYGGVREYQFRKYIKNNTTYKIAVTYDSLPKLIGWLSGTEGWKVLVDEYHLILEDMDFRYDAINGLMEEIQKFRHYSFLSATPIDLDFEIDFLKRLPHYKVQWNGVTKITPIRYKVTQLTKGLARFIQIFLDEGISLPDINGNVSKVEELYIFINSVTSIKQIADTLKLNPDDVKICCADRIRNNKLLGEYQIESVSSPNKKINFFTKKCFQGCNLFTNNGLIIVASDAYKTQTLVDISTTTVSYTHLRAHETKANL
;
A
#
# COMPACT_ATOMS: atom_id res chain seq x y z
N MET A 1 -3.10 -22.03 -17.27
CA MET A 1 -1.71 -21.59 -17.42
C MET A 1 -0.88 -22.14 -16.25
N LYS A 2 0.38 -22.52 -16.45
CA LYS A 2 1.21 -23.10 -15.36
C LYS A 2 1.91 -21.96 -14.64
N GLN A 3 1.63 -21.76 -13.35
CA GLN A 3 2.29 -20.79 -12.52
C GLN A 3 3.69 -21.32 -12.14
N GLU A 4 4.74 -20.53 -12.39
CA GLU A 4 6.11 -20.87 -11.99
C GLU A 4 6.32 -20.51 -10.51
N ILE A 5 6.83 -21.45 -9.73
CA ILE A 5 7.16 -21.22 -8.32
C ILE A 5 8.61 -20.81 -8.20
N ILE A 6 8.86 -19.63 -7.63
CA ILE A 6 10.20 -19.15 -7.28
C ILE A 6 10.42 -19.46 -5.79
N ASN A 7 11.42 -20.30 -5.50
CA ASN A 7 11.77 -20.61 -4.13
C ASN A 7 12.46 -19.41 -3.45
N GLY A 8 11.76 -18.77 -2.52
CA GLY A 8 12.29 -17.68 -1.70
C GLY A 8 13.17 -18.18 -0.55
N GLY A 9 13.01 -19.43 -0.14
CA GLY A 9 13.79 -20.03 0.96
C GLY A 9 13.74 -19.16 2.23
N ASN A 10 14.93 -18.91 2.78
CA ASN A 10 15.14 -18.07 3.96
C ASN A 10 15.51 -16.62 3.61
N ALA A 11 15.49 -16.24 2.33
CA ALA A 11 15.74 -14.87 1.93
C ALA A 11 14.72 -13.93 2.55
N ARG A 12 15.15 -12.74 2.95
CA ARG A 12 14.28 -11.70 3.51
C ARG A 12 13.66 -10.84 2.41
N TYR A 13 14.43 -10.60 1.35
CA TYR A 13 14.06 -9.69 0.28
C TYR A 13 14.15 -10.33 -1.11
N LEU A 14 13.34 -9.87 -2.06
CA LEU A 14 13.37 -10.32 -3.45
C LEU A 14 14.73 -10.13 -4.09
N GLY A 15 15.42 -9.01 -3.80
CA GLY A 15 16.75 -8.72 -4.36
C GLY A 15 17.85 -9.72 -3.99
N GLU A 16 17.64 -10.57 -2.97
CA GLU A 16 18.54 -11.64 -2.59
C GLU A 16 18.41 -12.87 -3.51
N LEU A 17 17.29 -12.97 -4.23
CA LEU A 17 17.00 -14.09 -5.10
C LEU A 17 17.60 -13.87 -6.49
N GLU A 18 18.27 -14.87 -7.05
CA GLU A 18 18.94 -14.81 -8.36
C GLU A 18 18.02 -14.28 -9.46
N ARG A 19 16.74 -14.70 -9.44
CA ARG A 19 15.73 -14.33 -10.45
C ARG A 19 15.43 -12.83 -10.49
N PHE A 20 15.76 -12.08 -9.43
CA PHE A 20 15.48 -10.65 -9.27
C PHE A 20 16.71 -9.75 -9.35
N LYS A 21 17.90 -10.28 -9.55
CA LYS A 21 19.15 -9.49 -9.59
C LYS A 21 19.16 -8.44 -10.71
N ASP A 22 18.60 -8.77 -11.86
CA ASP A 22 18.51 -7.88 -13.03
C ASP A 22 17.19 -7.08 -13.09
N GLY A 23 16.39 -7.12 -12.02
CA GLY A 23 15.09 -6.49 -11.90
C GLY A 23 13.95 -7.50 -11.76
N ILE A 24 12.72 -7.00 -11.87
CA ILE A 24 11.51 -7.83 -11.75
C ILE A 24 11.32 -8.60 -13.08
N PRO A 25 11.07 -9.91 -13.07
CA PRO A 25 10.85 -10.68 -14.29
C PRO A 25 9.61 -10.21 -15.04
N PHE A 26 9.65 -10.33 -16.38
CA PHE A 26 8.50 -10.01 -17.24
C PHE A 26 7.28 -10.87 -16.88
N GLY A 27 6.12 -10.23 -16.71
CA GLY A 27 4.87 -10.91 -16.38
C GLY A 27 4.31 -10.53 -15.01
N ILE A 28 3.55 -11.43 -14.40
CA ILE A 28 2.89 -11.21 -13.13
C ILE A 28 3.67 -11.88 -12.00
N VAL A 29 4.02 -11.12 -10.98
CA VAL A 29 4.77 -11.62 -9.82
C VAL A 29 3.92 -11.49 -8.56
N ASN A 30 3.44 -12.63 -8.07
CA ASN A 30 2.88 -12.73 -6.73
C ASN A 30 4.02 -12.86 -5.72
N LYS A 31 4.32 -11.76 -5.03
CA LYS A 31 5.36 -11.74 -3.98
C LYS A 31 4.92 -12.45 -2.69
N THR A 32 3.62 -12.78 -2.54
CA THR A 32 2.96 -13.48 -1.40
C THR A 32 3.21 -12.88 -0.02
N LYS A 33 4.11 -11.94 0.07
CA LYS A 33 4.48 -11.24 1.30
C LYS A 33 4.70 -9.76 0.97
N THR A 34 4.23 -8.86 1.82
CA THR A 34 4.52 -7.43 1.68
C THR A 34 5.92 -7.10 2.19
N ASP A 35 6.41 -5.91 1.90
CA ASP A 35 7.69 -5.37 2.37
C ASP A 35 8.92 -6.28 2.06
N VAL A 36 8.85 -6.99 0.94
CA VAL A 36 9.98 -7.83 0.45
C VAL A 36 10.84 -7.12 -0.59
N GLY A 37 10.70 -5.81 -0.74
CA GLY A 37 11.61 -4.99 -1.54
C GLY A 37 11.42 -5.06 -3.05
N GLY A 38 10.22 -5.39 -3.56
CA GLY A 38 9.99 -5.45 -5.01
C GLY A 38 10.24 -4.13 -5.71
N THR A 39 9.69 -3.04 -5.21
CA THR A 39 9.92 -1.68 -5.70
C THR A 39 11.38 -1.26 -5.54
N TYR A 40 12.03 -1.67 -4.42
CA TYR A 40 13.45 -1.45 -4.18
C TYR A 40 14.32 -2.13 -5.25
N VAL A 41 14.00 -3.35 -5.67
CA VAL A 41 14.71 -4.04 -6.76
C VAL A 41 14.63 -3.23 -8.05
N ALA A 42 13.46 -2.75 -8.45
CA ALA A 42 13.29 -1.92 -9.63
C ALA A 42 14.07 -0.60 -9.55
N ALA A 43 14.05 0.06 -8.37
CA ALA A 43 14.74 1.32 -8.15
C ALA A 43 16.27 1.17 -8.13
N ASN A 44 16.82 0.01 -7.78
CA ASN A 44 18.24 -0.15 -7.51
C ASN A 44 19.02 -1.06 -8.47
N CYS A 45 18.36 -1.81 -9.37
CA CYS A 45 19.04 -2.57 -10.43
C CYS A 45 19.66 -1.63 -11.48
N SER A 46 20.53 -2.15 -12.36
CA SER A 46 21.24 -1.36 -13.39
C SER A 46 20.38 -0.96 -14.58
N SER A 47 19.20 -1.57 -14.78
CA SER A 47 18.29 -1.26 -15.89
C SER A 47 17.53 0.06 -15.67
N ASN A 48 17.15 0.74 -16.75
CA ASN A 48 16.22 1.86 -16.66
C ASN A 48 14.82 1.36 -16.29
N TYR A 49 14.19 2.01 -15.32
CA TYR A 49 12.89 1.58 -14.82
C TYR A 49 11.88 2.72 -14.73
N ILE A 50 10.65 2.43 -15.14
CA ILE A 50 9.46 3.21 -14.83
C ILE A 50 8.65 2.41 -13.81
N ILE A 51 8.52 2.93 -12.61
CA ILE A 51 7.76 2.32 -11.49
C ILE A 51 6.43 3.03 -11.43
N VAL A 52 5.37 2.32 -11.80
CA VAL A 52 4.01 2.86 -11.91
C VAL A 52 3.24 2.54 -10.64
N CYS A 53 2.80 3.56 -9.95
CA CYS A 53 2.20 3.50 -8.63
C CYS A 53 0.75 3.96 -8.64
N PRO A 54 -0.13 3.40 -7.80
CA PRO A 54 -1.51 3.83 -7.70
C PRO A 54 -1.69 5.24 -7.10
N PHE A 55 -0.78 5.65 -6.20
CA PHE A 55 -0.92 6.87 -5.41
C PHE A 55 0.36 7.72 -5.40
N LYS A 56 0.15 9.05 -5.27
CA LYS A 56 1.24 10.03 -5.17
C LYS A 56 2.14 9.76 -3.96
N ASP A 57 1.56 9.43 -2.81
CA ASP A 57 2.31 9.22 -1.56
C ASP A 57 3.32 8.06 -1.71
N LEU A 58 2.99 7.02 -2.51
CA LEU A 58 3.91 5.94 -2.82
C LEU A 58 5.05 6.41 -3.75
N VAL A 59 4.75 7.23 -4.76
CA VAL A 59 5.76 7.86 -5.61
C VAL A 59 6.74 8.69 -4.79
N ASP A 60 6.23 9.50 -3.86
CA ASP A 60 7.03 10.32 -2.95
C ASP A 60 7.89 9.46 -2.02
N SER A 61 7.34 8.37 -1.47
CA SER A 61 8.07 7.43 -0.60
C SER A 61 9.22 6.75 -1.33
N ILE A 62 8.99 6.25 -2.55
CA ILE A 62 10.02 5.60 -3.37
C ILE A 62 11.17 6.59 -3.66
N ALA A 63 10.84 7.81 -4.04
CA ALA A 63 11.85 8.79 -4.39
C ALA A 63 12.61 9.35 -3.18
N ALA A 64 12.00 9.33 -1.99
CA ALA A 64 12.61 9.80 -0.75
C ALA A 64 13.45 8.75 -0.03
N ASP A 65 13.44 7.50 -0.49
CA ASP A 65 14.20 6.42 0.15
C ASP A 65 15.71 6.68 0.04
N LYS A 66 16.34 6.91 1.20
CA LYS A 66 17.78 7.19 1.31
C LYS A 66 18.66 6.00 0.92
N ASN A 67 18.10 4.80 0.83
CA ASN A 67 18.81 3.60 0.42
C ASN A 67 18.83 3.40 -1.10
N ASN A 68 18.20 4.30 -1.86
CA ASN A 68 18.25 4.23 -3.32
C ASN A 68 19.67 4.51 -3.81
N ARG A 69 20.16 3.60 -4.67
CA ARG A 69 21.43 3.74 -5.37
C ARG A 69 21.40 4.85 -6.42
N TYR A 70 20.25 5.08 -7.02
CA TYR A 70 20.02 6.02 -8.11
C TYR A 70 18.99 7.06 -7.69
N GLU A 71 19.13 8.28 -8.22
CA GLU A 71 18.11 9.30 -8.09
C GLU A 71 16.82 8.84 -8.78
N VAL A 72 15.67 8.93 -8.09
CA VAL A 72 14.37 8.58 -8.65
C VAL A 72 13.60 9.83 -8.99
N PHE A 73 13.29 10.03 -10.27
CA PHE A 73 12.46 11.13 -10.75
C PHE A 73 10.99 10.89 -10.41
N LYS A 74 10.35 11.88 -9.78
CA LYS A 74 8.92 11.84 -9.45
C LYS A 74 8.09 12.41 -10.59
N CYS A 75 7.09 11.66 -11.07
CA CYS A 75 6.18 12.12 -12.12
C CYS A 75 4.71 11.95 -11.71
N TYR A 76 4.05 13.06 -11.44
CA TYR A 76 2.61 13.14 -11.14
C TYR A 76 2.07 14.53 -11.52
N GLY A 77 0.82 14.85 -11.18
CA GLY A 77 0.20 16.13 -11.48
C GLY A 77 1.09 17.33 -11.08
N GLY A 78 1.19 18.31 -11.97
CA GLY A 78 2.02 19.51 -11.78
C GLY A 78 3.47 19.40 -12.23
N VAL A 79 4.03 18.20 -12.43
CA VAL A 79 5.39 18.01 -12.98
C VAL A 79 5.40 18.37 -14.46
N ARG A 80 6.44 19.06 -14.94
CA ARG A 80 6.57 19.54 -16.32
C ARG A 80 7.76 18.88 -17.03
N GLU A 81 7.68 18.82 -18.36
CA GLU A 81 8.68 18.17 -19.22
C GLU A 81 10.11 18.70 -19.02
N TYR A 82 10.30 19.99 -18.80
CA TYR A 82 11.66 20.54 -18.61
C TYR A 82 12.38 19.95 -17.37
N GLN A 83 11.62 19.57 -16.32
CA GLN A 83 12.16 18.93 -15.12
C GLN A 83 12.64 17.52 -15.45
N PHE A 84 11.86 16.79 -16.27
CA PHE A 84 12.24 15.48 -16.77
C PHE A 84 13.49 15.58 -17.68
N ARG A 85 13.54 16.52 -18.62
CA ARG A 85 14.71 16.72 -19.50
C ARG A 85 15.98 17.04 -18.67
N LYS A 86 15.86 17.84 -17.62
CA LYS A 86 16.96 18.13 -16.69
C LYS A 86 17.43 16.86 -15.99
N TYR A 87 16.50 16.02 -15.51
CA TYR A 87 16.82 14.76 -14.86
C TYR A 87 17.58 13.80 -15.81
N ILE A 88 17.08 13.61 -17.04
CA ILE A 88 17.72 12.75 -18.05
C ILE A 88 19.14 13.24 -18.37
N LYS A 89 19.35 14.55 -18.46
CA LYS A 89 20.68 15.13 -18.74
C LYS A 89 21.69 14.84 -17.63
N ASN A 90 21.23 14.73 -16.40
CA ASN A 90 22.11 14.61 -15.21
C ASN A 90 22.37 13.14 -14.77
N ASN A 91 21.67 12.21 -15.35
CA ASN A 91 21.74 10.80 -14.95
C ASN A 91 22.08 9.90 -16.16
N THR A 92 22.68 8.76 -15.89
CA THR A 92 23.03 7.72 -16.91
C THR A 92 22.15 6.48 -16.76
N THR A 93 21.64 6.22 -15.57
CA THR A 93 20.66 5.17 -15.29
C THR A 93 19.38 5.87 -14.79
N TYR A 94 18.28 5.60 -15.42
CA TYR A 94 17.05 6.33 -15.21
C TYR A 94 16.06 5.53 -14.36
N LYS A 95 15.62 6.14 -13.27
CA LYS A 95 14.59 5.61 -12.37
C LYS A 95 13.48 6.63 -12.25
N ILE A 96 12.27 6.24 -12.63
CA ILE A 96 11.12 7.14 -12.62
C ILE A 96 10.01 6.49 -11.81
N ALA A 97 9.50 7.16 -10.80
CA ALA A 97 8.28 6.78 -10.12
C ALA A 97 7.13 7.66 -10.61
N VAL A 98 6.05 7.05 -11.09
CA VAL A 98 4.95 7.74 -11.76
C VAL A 98 3.59 7.21 -11.30
N THR A 99 2.58 8.08 -11.19
CA THR A 99 1.21 7.64 -10.91
C THR A 99 0.54 7.08 -12.17
N TYR A 100 -0.45 6.18 -12.02
CA TYR A 100 -1.23 5.62 -13.13
C TYR A 100 -1.71 6.70 -14.10
N ASP A 101 -2.31 7.79 -13.58
CA ASP A 101 -2.84 8.91 -14.39
C ASP A 101 -1.76 9.68 -15.15
N SER A 102 -0.53 9.67 -14.69
CA SER A 102 0.56 10.45 -15.28
C SER A 102 1.45 9.66 -16.24
N LEU A 103 1.25 8.34 -16.34
CA LEU A 103 2.04 7.51 -17.24
C LEU A 103 1.94 7.92 -18.72
N PRO A 104 0.76 8.16 -19.30
CA PRO A 104 0.65 8.60 -20.71
C PRO A 104 1.44 9.89 -20.99
N LYS A 105 1.37 10.85 -20.06
CA LYS A 105 2.13 12.10 -20.14
C LYS A 105 3.64 11.86 -20.12
N LEU A 106 4.12 11.00 -19.20
CA LEU A 106 5.54 10.65 -19.12
C LEU A 106 6.03 9.99 -20.41
N ILE A 107 5.25 9.07 -20.97
CA ILE A 107 5.61 8.37 -22.21
C ILE A 107 5.73 9.36 -23.38
N GLY A 108 4.87 10.38 -23.44
CA GLY A 108 4.99 11.47 -24.43
C GLY A 108 6.31 12.25 -24.33
N TRP A 109 7.01 12.19 -23.21
CA TRP A 109 8.32 12.83 -23.03
C TRP A 109 9.51 11.92 -23.36
N LEU A 110 9.29 10.61 -23.45
CA LEU A 110 10.34 9.65 -23.81
C LEU A 110 10.69 9.78 -25.30
N SER A 111 11.95 9.60 -25.63
CA SER A 111 12.42 9.51 -27.03
C SER A 111 12.16 8.14 -27.65
N GLY A 112 11.62 7.20 -26.90
CA GLY A 112 11.30 5.82 -27.28
C GLY A 112 11.14 4.96 -26.03
N THR A 113 10.61 3.76 -26.21
CA THR A 113 10.40 2.80 -25.09
C THR A 113 11.49 1.73 -25.00
N GLU A 114 12.41 1.71 -25.95
CA GLU A 114 13.51 0.73 -25.96
C GLU A 114 14.47 0.94 -24.79
N GLY A 115 14.92 -0.16 -24.19
CA GLY A 115 15.81 -0.11 -23.03
C GLY A 115 15.15 0.25 -21.70
N TRP A 116 13.85 0.48 -21.70
CA TRP A 116 13.08 0.70 -20.48
C TRP A 116 12.36 -0.56 -20.02
N LYS A 117 12.36 -0.79 -18.72
CA LYS A 117 11.49 -1.76 -18.03
C LYS A 117 10.40 -1.03 -17.28
N VAL A 118 9.20 -1.60 -17.24
CA VAL A 118 8.05 -1.04 -16.50
C VAL A 118 7.68 -1.99 -15.38
N LEU A 119 7.48 -1.46 -14.18
CA LEU A 119 6.90 -2.17 -13.05
C LEU A 119 5.59 -1.51 -12.67
N VAL A 120 4.49 -2.23 -12.69
CA VAL A 120 3.21 -1.81 -12.10
C VAL A 120 3.12 -2.39 -10.71
N ASP A 121 3.31 -1.54 -9.72
CA ASP A 121 3.23 -1.95 -8.32
C ASP A 121 1.80 -1.93 -7.84
N GLU A 122 1.47 -2.87 -6.93
CA GLU A 122 0.13 -3.08 -6.36
C GLU A 122 -0.97 -3.18 -7.45
N TYR A 123 -0.70 -3.98 -8.49
CA TYR A 123 -1.56 -4.06 -9.68
C TYR A 123 -2.97 -4.58 -9.39
N HIS A 124 -3.20 -5.25 -8.26
CA HIS A 124 -4.53 -5.69 -7.84
C HIS A 124 -5.52 -4.52 -7.72
N LEU A 125 -5.02 -3.29 -7.48
CA LEU A 125 -5.83 -2.08 -7.45
C LEU A 125 -6.42 -1.68 -8.80
N ILE A 126 -5.90 -2.23 -9.90
CA ILE A 126 -6.47 -2.00 -11.23
C ILE A 126 -7.96 -2.38 -11.26
N LEU A 127 -8.34 -3.52 -10.67
CA LEU A 127 -9.75 -3.91 -10.58
C LEU A 127 -10.54 -3.12 -9.53
N GLU A 128 -9.93 -2.87 -8.36
CA GLU A 128 -10.61 -2.15 -7.28
C GLU A 128 -10.93 -0.69 -7.63
N ASP A 129 -10.09 -0.06 -8.45
CA ASP A 129 -10.24 1.34 -8.84
C ASP A 129 -10.92 1.52 -10.22
N MET A 130 -11.26 0.43 -10.92
CA MET A 130 -11.78 0.48 -12.29
C MET A 130 -13.05 1.33 -12.40
N ASP A 131 -13.95 1.28 -11.41
CA ASP A 131 -15.18 2.07 -11.40
C ASP A 131 -14.93 3.59 -11.28
N PHE A 132 -13.81 4.00 -10.68
CA PHE A 132 -13.53 5.40 -10.38
C PHE A 132 -12.41 6.01 -11.25
N ARG A 133 -11.59 5.16 -11.89
CA ARG A 133 -10.39 5.55 -12.63
C ARG A 133 -10.27 4.84 -13.97
N TYR A 134 -11.41 4.54 -14.58
CA TYR A 134 -11.49 3.77 -15.82
C TYR A 134 -10.55 4.28 -16.91
N ASP A 135 -10.57 5.59 -17.20
CA ASP A 135 -9.72 6.20 -18.24
C ASP A 135 -8.22 6.08 -17.92
N ALA A 136 -7.85 6.27 -16.65
CA ALA A 136 -6.47 6.17 -16.22
C ALA A 136 -5.95 4.73 -16.31
N ILE A 137 -6.79 3.75 -15.98
CA ILE A 137 -6.46 2.33 -16.03
C ILE A 137 -6.37 1.84 -17.48
N ASN A 138 -7.30 2.23 -18.34
CA ASN A 138 -7.23 1.91 -19.76
C ASN A 138 -5.99 2.54 -20.41
N GLY A 139 -5.71 3.82 -20.14
CA GLY A 139 -4.51 4.48 -20.61
C GLY A 139 -3.24 3.78 -20.12
N LEU A 140 -3.20 3.35 -18.85
CA LEU A 140 -2.11 2.54 -18.29
C LEU A 140 -1.91 1.25 -19.08
N MET A 141 -2.99 0.49 -19.33
CA MET A 141 -2.92 -0.82 -20.00
C MET A 141 -2.50 -0.70 -21.46
N GLU A 142 -2.91 0.36 -22.16
CA GLU A 142 -2.49 0.65 -23.53
C GLU A 142 -1.01 1.07 -23.59
N GLU A 143 -0.59 1.93 -22.68
CA GLU A 143 0.77 2.47 -22.65
C GLU A 143 1.81 1.43 -22.30
N ILE A 144 1.52 0.53 -21.37
CA ILE A 144 2.45 -0.54 -20.95
C ILE A 144 2.81 -1.46 -22.12
N GLN A 145 1.87 -1.76 -23.01
CA GLN A 145 2.08 -2.64 -24.15
C GLN A 145 3.08 -2.10 -25.18
N LYS A 146 3.44 -0.83 -25.09
CA LYS A 146 4.48 -0.22 -25.93
C LYS A 146 5.90 -0.62 -25.53
N PHE A 147 6.05 -1.22 -24.35
CA PHE A 147 7.35 -1.66 -23.81
C PHE A 147 7.58 -3.14 -24.06
N ARG A 148 8.82 -3.53 -24.28
CA ARG A 148 9.20 -4.95 -24.44
C ARG A 148 9.23 -5.71 -23.11
N HIS A 149 9.45 -4.98 -21.99
CA HIS A 149 9.54 -5.57 -20.67
C HIS A 149 8.67 -4.81 -19.68
N TYR A 150 7.64 -5.46 -19.21
CA TYR A 150 6.77 -4.94 -18.17
C TYR A 150 6.39 -6.05 -17.17
N SER A 151 6.18 -5.65 -15.95
CA SER A 151 5.90 -6.54 -14.84
C SER A 151 4.80 -5.97 -13.96
N PHE A 152 3.98 -6.85 -13.42
CA PHE A 152 2.92 -6.54 -12.47
C PHE A 152 3.26 -7.20 -11.15
N LEU A 153 3.28 -6.43 -10.07
CA LEU A 153 3.71 -6.91 -8.76
C LEU A 153 2.60 -6.72 -7.73
N SER A 154 2.32 -7.74 -6.93
CA SER A 154 1.44 -7.65 -5.77
C SER A 154 1.74 -8.75 -4.76
N ALA A 155 1.46 -8.48 -3.48
CA ALA A 155 1.41 -9.52 -2.44
C ALA A 155 0.06 -10.27 -2.46
N THR A 156 -0.97 -9.60 -2.97
CA THR A 156 -2.36 -10.05 -3.05
C THR A 156 -2.84 -9.90 -4.50
N PRO A 157 -2.39 -10.78 -5.40
CA PRO A 157 -2.73 -10.68 -6.82
C PRO A 157 -4.24 -10.83 -7.04
N ILE A 158 -4.70 -10.34 -8.18
CA ILE A 158 -6.06 -10.59 -8.67
C ILE A 158 -6.24 -12.10 -8.81
N ASP A 159 -7.39 -12.62 -8.38
CA ASP A 159 -7.74 -14.02 -8.64
C ASP A 159 -7.86 -14.25 -10.16
N LEU A 160 -7.34 -15.38 -10.63
CA LEU A 160 -7.30 -15.73 -12.05
C LEU A 160 -8.67 -15.66 -12.73
N ASP A 161 -9.74 -15.94 -11.98
CA ASP A 161 -11.11 -15.87 -12.52
C ASP A 161 -11.54 -14.43 -12.83
N PHE A 162 -10.98 -13.45 -12.13
CA PHE A 162 -11.28 -12.02 -12.30
C PHE A 162 -10.21 -11.26 -13.07
N GLU A 163 -9.08 -11.89 -13.42
CA GLU A 163 -8.06 -11.25 -14.24
C GLU A 163 -8.59 -10.95 -15.66
N ILE A 164 -8.21 -9.81 -16.19
CA ILE A 164 -8.48 -9.46 -17.59
C ILE A 164 -7.67 -10.35 -18.54
N ASP A 165 -8.18 -10.63 -19.74
CA ASP A 165 -7.58 -11.57 -20.69
C ASP A 165 -6.12 -11.25 -21.06
N PHE A 166 -5.78 -9.97 -21.08
CA PHE A 166 -4.40 -9.54 -21.32
C PHE A 166 -3.46 -10.06 -20.23
N LEU A 167 -3.81 -9.92 -18.96
CA LEU A 167 -3.00 -10.38 -17.82
C LEU A 167 -2.93 -11.91 -17.78
N LYS A 168 -4.02 -12.60 -18.07
CA LYS A 168 -4.07 -14.08 -18.14
C LYS A 168 -3.04 -14.69 -19.09
N ARG A 169 -2.65 -13.96 -20.15
CA ARG A 169 -1.68 -14.43 -21.16
C ARG A 169 -0.23 -14.28 -20.74
N LEU A 170 0.04 -13.53 -19.70
CA LEU A 170 1.40 -13.28 -19.24
C LEU A 170 1.96 -14.47 -18.44
N PRO A 171 3.28 -14.62 -18.33
CA PRO A 171 3.89 -15.54 -17.39
C PRO A 171 3.51 -15.17 -15.95
N HIS A 172 3.17 -16.17 -15.13
CA HIS A 172 2.81 -15.99 -13.72
C HIS A 172 3.87 -16.60 -12.82
N TYR A 173 4.38 -15.84 -11.89
CA TYR A 173 5.36 -16.26 -10.89
C TYR A 173 4.76 -16.13 -9.50
N LYS A 174 5.05 -17.11 -8.65
CA LYS A 174 4.69 -17.05 -7.22
C LYS A 174 5.94 -17.31 -6.38
N VAL A 175 6.28 -16.35 -5.53
CA VAL A 175 7.39 -16.55 -4.59
C VAL A 175 6.90 -17.31 -3.37
N GLN A 176 7.59 -18.39 -3.03
CA GLN A 176 7.30 -19.20 -1.86
C GLN A 176 8.39 -19.01 -0.82
N TRP A 177 8.05 -18.40 0.30
CA TRP A 177 8.96 -18.13 1.40
C TRP A 177 8.86 -19.21 2.46
N ASN A 178 9.98 -19.48 3.16
CA ASN A 178 9.96 -20.25 4.40
C ASN A 178 9.52 -19.35 5.56
N GLY A 179 8.87 -19.95 6.58
CA GLY A 179 8.56 -19.24 7.83
C GLY A 179 7.54 -18.10 7.69
N VAL A 180 6.54 -18.25 6.81
CA VAL A 180 5.43 -17.28 6.72
C VAL A 180 4.61 -17.34 8.00
N THR A 181 4.55 -16.25 8.74
CA THR A 181 3.71 -16.13 9.93
C THR A 181 2.24 -16.03 9.51
N LYS A 182 1.44 -16.99 9.98
CA LYS A 182 0.00 -16.97 9.75
C LYS A 182 -0.67 -16.14 10.85
N ILE A 183 -1.35 -15.08 10.46
CA ILE A 183 -2.15 -14.27 11.37
C ILE A 183 -3.59 -14.76 11.33
N THR A 184 -4.18 -15.00 12.51
CA THR A 184 -5.58 -15.35 12.64
C THR A 184 -6.33 -14.16 13.26
N PRO A 185 -7.13 -13.41 12.49
CA PRO A 185 -7.84 -12.27 13.04
C PRO A 185 -8.97 -12.72 13.96
N ILE A 186 -9.18 -11.98 15.05
CA ILE A 186 -10.33 -12.18 15.93
C ILE A 186 -11.50 -11.38 15.37
N ARG A 187 -12.63 -12.03 15.13
CA ARG A 187 -13.81 -11.41 14.57
C ARG A 187 -14.82 -11.05 15.65
N TYR A 188 -15.19 -9.77 15.72
CA TYR A 188 -16.27 -9.27 16.56
C TYR A 188 -17.46 -8.83 15.71
N LYS A 189 -18.65 -9.25 16.08
CA LYS A 189 -19.89 -8.80 15.45
C LYS A 189 -20.60 -7.81 16.38
N VAL A 190 -20.89 -6.62 15.87
CA VAL A 190 -21.61 -5.55 16.58
C VAL A 190 -22.86 -5.14 15.82
N THR A 191 -23.91 -4.72 16.52
CA THR A 191 -25.16 -4.27 15.90
C THR A 191 -25.05 -2.89 15.26
N GLN A 192 -24.22 -2.02 15.84
CA GLN A 192 -23.93 -0.67 15.33
C GLN A 192 -22.44 -0.41 15.39
N LEU A 193 -21.80 -0.30 14.21
CA LEU A 193 -20.35 -0.20 14.09
C LEU A 193 -19.76 0.96 14.89
N THR A 194 -20.31 2.17 14.71
CA THR A 194 -19.80 3.38 15.39
C THR A 194 -19.91 3.29 16.90
N LYS A 195 -21.03 2.76 17.43
CA LYS A 195 -21.20 2.55 18.88
C LYS A 195 -20.27 1.46 19.41
N GLY A 196 -20.09 0.36 18.66
CA GLY A 196 -19.19 -0.72 19.05
C GLY A 196 -17.75 -0.24 19.12
N LEU A 197 -17.29 0.50 18.10
CA LEU A 197 -15.96 1.09 18.11
C LEU A 197 -15.77 2.14 19.20
N ALA A 198 -16.75 3.01 19.40
CA ALA A 198 -16.69 4.01 20.48
C ALA A 198 -16.55 3.33 21.85
N ARG A 199 -17.36 2.29 22.12
CA ARG A 199 -17.22 1.53 23.38
C ARG A 199 -15.86 0.87 23.51
N PHE A 200 -15.31 0.28 22.44
CA PHE A 200 -13.99 -0.34 22.46
C PHE A 200 -12.90 0.70 22.77
N ILE A 201 -12.93 1.85 22.09
CA ILE A 201 -12.00 2.96 22.34
C ILE A 201 -12.14 3.47 23.78
N GLN A 202 -13.36 3.57 24.32
CA GLN A 202 -13.59 3.99 25.70
C GLN A 202 -12.93 3.02 26.69
N ILE A 203 -13.10 1.71 26.50
CA ILE A 203 -12.44 0.67 27.33
C ILE A 203 -10.92 0.83 27.26
N PHE A 204 -10.37 1.03 26.04
CA PHE A 204 -8.94 1.26 25.87
C PHE A 204 -8.43 2.49 26.62
N LEU A 205 -9.22 3.58 26.63
CA LEU A 205 -8.86 4.84 27.30
C LEU A 205 -8.93 4.73 28.83
N ASP A 206 -9.97 4.08 29.36
CA ASP A 206 -10.28 4.04 30.79
C ASP A 206 -9.54 2.89 31.51
N GLU A 207 -9.58 1.70 30.94
CA GLU A 207 -9.09 0.48 31.59
C GLU A 207 -7.74 0.02 30.99
N GLY A 208 -7.45 0.42 29.76
CA GLY A 208 -6.35 -0.12 28.95
C GLY A 208 -6.68 -1.50 28.40
N ILE A 209 -5.89 -1.93 27.43
CA ILE A 209 -5.99 -3.27 26.86
C ILE A 209 -4.62 -3.93 26.96
N SER A 210 -4.59 -5.17 27.36
CA SER A 210 -3.37 -5.99 27.40
C SER A 210 -3.59 -7.26 26.61
N LEU A 211 -2.61 -7.60 25.77
CA LEU A 211 -2.69 -8.75 24.86
C LEU A 211 -1.48 -9.67 25.07
N PRO A 212 -1.69 -10.98 25.07
CA PRO A 212 -0.58 -11.92 25.10
C PRO A 212 0.13 -11.97 23.74
N ASP A 213 1.46 -12.04 23.76
CA ASP A 213 2.28 -12.40 22.61
C ASP A 213 2.19 -13.92 22.32
N ILE A 214 2.86 -14.39 21.27
CA ILE A 214 2.89 -15.81 20.91
C ILE A 214 3.57 -16.70 21.97
N ASN A 215 4.34 -16.13 22.90
CA ASN A 215 5.03 -16.81 23.98
C ASN A 215 4.22 -16.72 25.29
N GLY A 216 3.06 -16.05 25.26
CA GLY A 216 2.21 -15.85 26.45
C GLY A 216 2.60 -14.66 27.32
N ASN A 217 3.61 -13.84 26.93
CA ASN A 217 3.92 -12.61 27.64
C ASN A 217 2.86 -11.55 27.37
N VAL A 218 2.34 -10.95 28.42
CA VAL A 218 1.29 -9.94 28.30
C VAL A 218 1.92 -8.55 28.16
N SER A 219 1.59 -7.85 27.07
CA SER A 219 1.99 -6.48 26.84
C SER A 219 0.78 -5.54 26.78
N LYS A 220 0.96 -4.32 27.29
CA LYS A 220 -0.09 -3.29 27.25
C LYS A 220 -0.13 -2.65 25.85
N VAL A 221 -1.33 -2.53 25.29
CA VAL A 221 -1.57 -1.79 24.05
C VAL A 221 -1.42 -0.28 24.34
N GLU A 222 -0.59 0.39 23.56
CA GLU A 222 -0.31 1.82 23.70
C GLU A 222 -1.00 2.66 22.63
N GLU A 223 -1.23 2.07 21.45
CA GLU A 223 -1.79 2.76 20.29
C GLU A 223 -2.86 1.92 19.60
N LEU A 224 -3.94 2.55 19.16
CA LEU A 224 -4.95 1.94 18.30
C LEU A 224 -4.77 2.40 16.84
N TYR A 225 -4.83 1.45 15.92
CA TYR A 225 -4.80 1.65 14.46
C TYR A 225 -6.12 1.17 13.87
N ILE A 226 -7.02 2.11 13.60
CA ILE A 226 -8.41 1.82 13.22
C ILE A 226 -8.61 2.12 11.73
N PHE A 227 -8.79 1.06 10.95
CA PHE A 227 -9.05 1.13 9.52
C PHE A 227 -10.55 1.12 9.28
N ILE A 228 -11.11 2.26 8.88
CA ILE A 228 -12.53 2.45 8.61
C ILE A 228 -12.73 3.43 7.44
N ASN A 229 -13.29 2.98 6.32
CA ASN A 229 -13.48 3.82 5.13
C ASN A 229 -14.73 4.72 5.24
N SER A 230 -14.80 5.54 6.29
CA SER A 230 -15.91 6.49 6.51
C SER A 230 -15.49 7.65 7.41
N VAL A 231 -15.20 8.81 6.81
CA VAL A 231 -14.87 10.04 7.57
C VAL A 231 -16.01 10.46 8.48
N THR A 232 -17.27 10.26 8.04
CA THR A 232 -18.46 10.54 8.87
C THR A 232 -18.50 9.67 10.12
N SER A 233 -18.18 8.37 9.99
CA SER A 233 -18.14 7.48 11.14
C SER A 233 -16.98 7.82 12.09
N ILE A 234 -15.82 8.21 11.57
CA ILE A 234 -14.69 8.70 12.37
C ILE A 234 -15.11 9.93 13.19
N LYS A 235 -15.69 10.93 12.54
CA LYS A 235 -16.16 12.15 13.23
C LYS A 235 -17.21 11.82 14.29
N GLN A 236 -18.17 10.95 13.97
CA GLN A 236 -19.21 10.55 14.94
C GLN A 236 -18.62 9.87 16.18
N ILE A 237 -17.60 9.00 16.00
CA ILE A 237 -16.90 8.35 17.13
C ILE A 237 -16.16 9.39 17.96
N ALA A 238 -15.39 10.25 17.31
CA ALA A 238 -14.61 11.28 17.97
C ALA A 238 -15.48 12.25 18.80
N ASP A 239 -16.61 12.67 18.24
CA ASP A 239 -17.57 13.54 18.94
C ASP A 239 -18.27 12.83 20.10
N THR A 240 -18.67 11.57 19.91
CA THR A 240 -19.34 10.78 20.96
C THR A 240 -18.45 10.62 22.18
N LEU A 241 -17.16 10.42 21.97
CA LEU A 241 -16.16 10.23 23.02
C LEU A 241 -15.50 11.54 23.46
N LYS A 242 -15.77 12.64 22.80
CA LYS A 242 -15.12 13.95 23.04
C LYS A 242 -13.60 13.80 23.04
N LEU A 243 -13.06 13.10 22.04
CA LEU A 243 -11.64 12.81 21.98
C LEU A 243 -10.83 14.11 21.85
N ASN A 244 -9.72 14.18 22.59
CA ASN A 244 -8.79 15.29 22.43
C ASN A 244 -8.12 15.23 21.03
N PRO A 245 -8.17 16.29 20.20
CA PRO A 245 -7.50 16.32 18.89
C PRO A 245 -6.00 16.00 18.94
N ASP A 246 -5.32 16.29 20.05
CA ASP A 246 -3.91 15.99 20.22
C ASP A 246 -3.64 14.49 20.37
N ASP A 247 -4.61 13.70 20.81
CA ASP A 247 -4.52 12.25 20.97
C ASP A 247 -5.00 11.46 19.73
N VAL A 248 -5.54 12.18 18.71
CA VAL A 248 -6.17 11.58 17.54
C VAL A 248 -5.43 11.98 16.26
N LYS A 249 -5.03 10.98 15.48
CA LYS A 249 -4.52 11.14 14.12
C LYS A 249 -5.57 10.64 13.12
N ILE A 250 -5.88 11.45 12.10
CA ILE A 250 -6.82 11.07 11.05
C ILE A 250 -6.15 11.16 9.68
N CYS A 251 -6.00 10.00 9.04
CA CYS A 251 -5.44 9.90 7.70
C CYS A 251 -6.55 9.60 6.70
N CYS A 252 -6.96 10.59 5.94
CA CYS A 252 -7.99 10.47 4.91
C CYS A 252 -7.68 11.35 3.69
N ALA A 253 -8.54 11.32 2.67
CA ALA A 253 -8.38 12.20 1.51
C ALA A 253 -8.52 13.67 1.95
N ASP A 254 -7.50 14.49 1.67
CA ASP A 254 -7.51 15.93 1.92
C ASP A 254 -8.43 16.61 0.88
N ARG A 255 -9.68 16.81 1.28
CA ARG A 255 -10.72 17.46 0.49
C ARG A 255 -11.42 18.50 1.37
N ILE A 256 -11.82 19.63 0.79
CA ILE A 256 -12.54 20.70 1.49
C ILE A 256 -13.72 20.15 2.31
N ARG A 257 -14.48 19.20 1.74
CA ARG A 257 -15.60 18.56 2.43
C ARG A 257 -15.17 17.82 3.69
N ASN A 258 -14.05 17.09 3.64
CA ASN A 258 -13.57 16.31 4.78
C ASN A 258 -13.02 17.23 5.87
N ASN A 259 -12.24 18.25 5.50
CA ASN A 259 -11.76 19.26 6.45
C ASN A 259 -12.93 19.95 7.16
N LYS A 260 -13.96 20.36 6.42
CA LYS A 260 -15.16 20.97 6.99
C LYS A 260 -15.91 20.02 7.93
N LEU A 261 -16.01 18.73 7.58
CA LEU A 261 -16.69 17.72 8.40
C LEU A 261 -15.95 17.43 9.69
N LEU A 262 -14.61 17.32 9.63
CA LEU A 262 -13.77 16.99 10.79
C LEU A 262 -13.68 18.15 11.79
N GLY A 263 -13.83 19.39 11.34
CA GLY A 263 -13.82 20.57 12.22
C GLY A 263 -12.47 20.79 12.90
N GLU A 264 -12.38 20.55 14.18
CA GLU A 264 -11.15 20.73 14.99
C GLU A 264 -10.09 19.64 14.75
N TYR A 265 -10.49 18.48 14.23
CA TYR A 265 -9.55 17.39 13.91
C TYR A 265 -8.87 17.65 12.56
N GLN A 266 -7.55 17.65 12.56
CA GLN A 266 -6.77 17.87 11.34
C GLN A 266 -6.57 16.57 10.55
N ILE A 267 -6.54 16.70 9.21
CA ILE A 267 -6.11 15.60 8.33
C ILE A 267 -4.59 15.58 8.35
N GLU A 268 -4.04 14.43 8.72
CA GLU A 268 -2.59 14.24 8.83
C GLU A 268 -2.06 13.28 7.77
N SER A 269 -0.76 13.39 7.47
CA SER A 269 -0.06 12.43 6.64
C SER A 269 0.15 11.12 7.40
N VAL A 270 0.22 10.01 6.67
CA VAL A 270 0.60 8.71 7.25
C VAL A 270 1.99 8.78 7.89
N SER A 271 2.90 9.55 7.29
CA SER A 271 4.27 9.75 7.78
C SER A 271 4.38 10.64 9.02
N SER A 272 3.30 11.34 9.43
CA SER A 272 3.29 12.10 10.69
C SER A 272 3.40 11.14 11.89
N PRO A 273 3.91 11.61 13.03
CA PRO A 273 3.99 10.81 14.25
C PRO A 273 2.64 10.14 14.58
N ASN A 274 2.68 8.91 15.06
CA ASN A 274 1.49 8.24 15.54
C ASN A 274 1.02 8.84 16.85
N LYS A 275 -0.29 8.75 17.07
CA LYS A 275 -0.95 9.19 18.30
C LYS A 275 -1.61 7.99 19.00
N LYS A 276 -2.20 8.22 20.13
CA LYS A 276 -2.88 7.18 20.91
C LYS A 276 -3.99 6.46 20.13
N ILE A 277 -4.71 7.24 19.27
CA ILE A 277 -5.78 6.73 18.41
C ILE A 277 -5.51 7.19 16.98
N ASN A 278 -5.35 6.26 16.05
CA ASN A 278 -5.03 6.55 14.67
C ASN A 278 -6.12 5.98 13.75
N PHE A 279 -6.82 6.84 13.02
CA PHE A 279 -7.85 6.47 12.06
C PHE A 279 -7.33 6.56 10.63
N PHE A 280 -7.61 5.53 9.83
CA PHE A 280 -7.22 5.44 8.44
C PHE A 280 -8.41 5.13 7.55
N THR A 281 -8.54 5.83 6.43
CA THR A 281 -9.52 5.53 5.38
C THR A 281 -8.83 4.80 4.21
N LYS A 282 -9.59 4.29 3.23
CA LYS A 282 -9.09 3.51 2.07
C LYS A 282 -7.89 4.17 1.38
N LYS A 283 -7.79 5.50 1.35
CA LYS A 283 -6.62 6.21 0.80
C LYS A 283 -5.29 5.74 1.41
N CYS A 284 -5.33 5.32 2.67
CA CYS A 284 -4.13 4.97 3.45
C CYS A 284 -4.02 3.47 3.72
N PHE A 285 -4.88 2.65 3.09
CA PHE A 285 -4.89 1.21 3.32
C PHE A 285 -3.71 0.49 2.68
N GLN A 286 -3.11 1.10 1.67
CA GLN A 286 -2.06 0.45 0.89
C GLN A 286 -0.86 1.39 0.72
N GLY A 287 0.33 0.80 0.66
CA GLY A 287 1.57 1.55 0.46
C GLY A 287 2.02 2.38 1.68
N CYS A 288 1.43 2.15 2.85
CA CYS A 288 1.77 2.86 4.06
C CYS A 288 2.49 1.95 5.04
N ASN A 289 3.70 2.31 5.42
CA ASN A 289 4.42 1.63 6.49
C ASN A 289 4.09 2.32 7.82
N LEU A 290 3.42 1.61 8.70
CA LEU A 290 3.17 2.06 10.07
C LEU A 290 4.08 1.28 11.02
N PHE A 291 4.76 1.98 11.90
CA PHE A 291 5.67 1.39 12.86
C PHE A 291 5.12 1.64 14.26
N THR A 292 4.97 0.58 15.03
CA THR A 292 4.57 0.63 16.44
C THR A 292 5.19 -0.53 17.19
N ASN A 293 5.42 -0.36 18.49
CA ASN A 293 5.91 -1.44 19.36
C ASN A 293 4.75 -2.21 19.99
N ASN A 294 3.67 -1.51 20.38
CA ASN A 294 2.54 -2.07 21.12
C ASN A 294 1.20 -1.58 20.55
N GLY A 295 1.04 -1.62 19.23
CA GLY A 295 -0.18 -1.18 18.55
C GLY A 295 -1.18 -2.30 18.32
N LEU A 296 -2.47 -2.00 18.47
CA LEU A 296 -3.57 -2.89 18.13
C LEU A 296 -4.24 -2.43 16.84
N ILE A 297 -4.33 -3.34 15.88
CA ILE A 297 -4.97 -3.10 14.59
C ILE A 297 -6.44 -3.51 14.67
N ILE A 298 -7.32 -2.62 14.25
CA ILE A 298 -8.75 -2.86 14.15
C ILE A 298 -9.20 -2.54 12.71
N VAL A 299 -9.77 -3.52 12.03
CA VAL A 299 -10.39 -3.35 10.72
C VAL A 299 -11.89 -3.34 10.89
N ALA A 300 -12.52 -2.22 10.55
CA ALA A 300 -13.92 -1.97 10.80
C ALA A 300 -14.74 -1.89 9.51
N SER A 301 -15.78 -2.69 9.40
CA SER A 301 -16.63 -2.83 8.22
C SER A 301 -18.10 -2.88 8.60
N ASP A 302 -18.95 -2.21 7.83
CA ASP A 302 -20.40 -2.17 8.02
C ASP A 302 -21.09 -2.73 6.76
N ALA A 303 -21.79 -3.85 6.90
CA ALA A 303 -22.44 -4.52 5.78
C ALA A 303 -23.50 -3.64 5.07
N TYR A 304 -24.04 -2.64 5.76
CA TYR A 304 -25.00 -1.69 5.20
C TYR A 304 -24.35 -0.47 4.53
N LYS A 305 -23.01 -0.35 4.65
CA LYS A 305 -22.21 0.72 4.03
C LYS A 305 -21.14 0.09 3.15
N THR A 306 -21.51 -0.22 1.91
CA THR A 306 -20.66 -0.94 0.97
C THR A 306 -19.26 -0.36 0.82
N GLN A 307 -19.11 0.97 0.91
CA GLN A 307 -17.82 1.64 0.86
C GLN A 307 -16.89 1.31 2.04
N THR A 308 -17.42 0.72 3.12
CA THR A 308 -16.62 0.29 4.29
C THR A 308 -16.25 -1.19 4.23
N LEU A 309 -16.78 -1.94 3.26
CA LEU A 309 -16.45 -3.34 3.11
C LEU A 309 -14.96 -3.49 2.79
N VAL A 310 -14.35 -4.44 3.45
CA VAL A 310 -12.92 -4.75 3.32
C VAL A 310 -12.81 -6.20 2.89
N ASP A 311 -12.11 -6.42 1.80
CA ASP A 311 -11.76 -7.78 1.38
C ASP A 311 -10.63 -8.31 2.28
N ILE A 312 -10.93 -9.40 2.98
CA ILE A 312 -9.99 -10.04 3.91
C ILE A 312 -8.79 -10.65 3.16
N SER A 313 -8.98 -11.09 1.93
CA SER A 313 -7.94 -11.75 1.14
C SER A 313 -6.92 -10.77 0.54
N THR A 314 -7.33 -9.54 0.26
CA THR A 314 -6.50 -8.52 -0.38
C THR A 314 -6.11 -7.40 0.57
N THR A 315 -7.10 -6.68 1.07
CA THR A 315 -6.89 -5.45 1.84
C THR A 315 -6.31 -5.73 3.22
N THR A 316 -6.77 -6.81 3.89
CA THR A 316 -6.31 -7.16 5.25
C THR A 316 -4.86 -7.61 5.28
N VAL A 317 -4.37 -8.24 4.22
CA VAL A 317 -2.95 -8.65 4.12
C VAL A 317 -2.02 -7.45 4.19
N SER A 318 -2.39 -6.34 3.57
CA SER A 318 -1.61 -5.09 3.62
C SER A 318 -1.50 -4.49 5.03
N TYR A 319 -2.50 -4.74 5.91
CA TYR A 319 -2.47 -4.24 7.30
C TYR A 319 -1.68 -5.13 8.25
N THR A 320 -1.64 -6.43 7.98
CA THR A 320 -0.97 -7.39 8.86
C THR A 320 0.55 -7.26 8.84
N HIS A 321 1.08 -6.49 7.90
CA HIS A 321 2.50 -6.16 7.79
C HIS A 321 2.87 -4.80 8.37
N LEU A 322 1.96 -4.20 9.15
CA LEU A 322 2.37 -3.13 10.04
C LEU A 322 3.47 -3.70 10.93
N ARG A 323 4.70 -3.25 10.73
CA ARG A 323 5.81 -3.65 11.60
C ARG A 323 5.55 -3.09 13.00
N ALA A 324 4.89 -3.90 13.83
CA ALA A 324 5.32 -3.95 15.20
C ALA A 324 6.78 -4.40 15.14
N HIS A 325 7.71 -3.60 15.63
CA HIS A 325 9.05 -4.07 15.92
C HIS A 325 8.88 -5.42 16.60
N GLU A 326 9.60 -6.44 16.16
CA GLU A 326 9.49 -7.86 16.49
C GLU A 326 9.31 -8.20 17.98
N THR A 327 8.43 -7.54 18.67
CA THR A 327 7.68 -8.17 19.73
C THR A 327 6.62 -8.94 18.98
N LYS A 328 6.82 -10.23 18.89
CA LYS A 328 5.96 -11.22 18.21
C LYS A 328 4.59 -11.29 18.86
N ALA A 329 3.91 -10.18 19.00
CA ALA A 329 2.51 -10.10 19.33
C ALA A 329 1.74 -10.24 18.02
N ASN A 330 1.68 -11.46 17.52
CA ASN A 330 0.79 -11.82 16.44
C ASN A 330 -0.53 -12.21 17.06
N LEU A 331 -1.50 -11.35 16.95
CA LEU A 331 -2.90 -11.69 17.13
C LEU A 331 -3.40 -12.48 15.93
#